data_077c3334ad26caf4270c04b70bef07b0
#
_entry.id   077c3334ad26caf4270c04b70bef07b0
#
_cell.length_a   1.000
_cell.length_b   1.000
_cell.length_c   1.000
_cell.angle_alpha   90.00
_cell.angle_beta   90.00
_cell.angle_gamma   90.00
#
_symmetry.space_group_name_H-M   'P 1'
#
loop_
_entity.id
_entity.type
_entity.pdbx_description
1 polymer ?
#
loop_
_entity_poly.entity_id
_entity_poly.type
_entity_poly.pdbx_seq_one_letter_code
_entity_poly.pdbx_strand_id
1 'polypeptide(L)'
;ECVETISELIEYYKGIFRILSSCASRQLEEVTFRRATIPVTDIMAYAGKYFKRISRGVDYKITLTIEPLEAKVIGDINQLRFLIENLIDEALSFHQDGELVLKAIMDGEYVRFLFTDRRREKQVEELNQLFYPNLARMTSGEKGELRGTEYLICKQIIRDHDEFAGRRGCRINAEPAQGGGFTVYFTVPKR
;
A
#
# COMPACT_ATOMS: atom_id res chain seq x y z
N GLU A 1 -5.86 -29.66 -16.84
CA GLU A 1 -6.61 -29.68 -15.57
C GLU A 1 -5.72 -30.02 -14.38
N CYS A 2 -5.12 -31.24 -14.28
CA CYS A 2 -4.24 -31.61 -13.15
C CYS A 2 -2.93 -30.80 -13.08
N VAL A 3 -2.32 -30.48 -14.22
CA VAL A 3 -1.06 -29.72 -14.31
C VAL A 3 -1.30 -28.24 -14.00
N GLU A 4 -2.42 -27.70 -14.40
CA GLU A 4 -2.85 -26.33 -14.07
C GLU A 4 -3.04 -26.15 -12.57
N THR A 5 -3.75 -27.09 -11.92
CA THR A 5 -3.96 -27.08 -10.46
C THR A 5 -2.65 -27.17 -9.67
N ILE A 6 -1.68 -27.95 -10.16
CA ILE A 6 -0.34 -28.05 -9.54
C ILE A 6 0.44 -26.74 -9.71
N SER A 7 0.36 -26.11 -10.87
CA SER A 7 1.01 -24.82 -11.14
C SER A 7 0.43 -23.71 -10.26
N GLU A 8 -0.88 -23.65 -10.11
CA GLU A 8 -1.58 -22.72 -9.21
C GLU A 8 -1.19 -22.91 -7.76
N LEU A 9 -1.10 -24.16 -7.30
CA LEU A 9 -0.63 -24.49 -5.95
C LEU A 9 0.82 -24.04 -5.71
N ILE A 10 1.71 -24.23 -6.68
CA ILE A 10 3.11 -23.82 -6.59
C ILE A 10 3.21 -22.30 -6.47
N GLU A 11 2.50 -21.55 -7.29
CA GLU A 11 2.50 -20.09 -7.21
C GLU A 11 1.87 -19.58 -5.90
N TYR A 12 0.84 -20.24 -5.41
CA TYR A 12 0.26 -19.99 -4.09
C TYR A 12 1.29 -20.17 -2.96
N TYR A 13 2.01 -21.29 -2.94
CA TYR A 13 3.04 -21.53 -1.92
C TYR A 13 4.22 -20.56 -2.03
N LYS A 14 4.64 -20.20 -3.25
CA LYS A 14 5.68 -19.18 -3.47
C LYS A 14 5.30 -17.82 -2.86
N GLY A 15 4.05 -17.43 -2.99
CA GLY A 15 3.60 -16.16 -2.44
C GLY A 15 3.45 -16.18 -0.92
N ILE A 16 2.91 -17.27 -0.33
CA ILE A 16 2.94 -17.47 1.14
C ILE A 16 4.39 -17.42 1.62
N PHE A 17 5.31 -18.08 0.92
CA PHE A 17 6.73 -18.08 1.27
C PHE A 17 7.34 -16.68 1.20
N ARG A 18 6.98 -15.87 0.19
CA ARG A 18 7.41 -14.46 0.11
C ARG A 18 6.91 -13.63 1.29
N ILE A 19 5.63 -13.80 1.68
CA ILE A 19 5.06 -13.12 2.85
C ILE A 19 5.78 -13.56 4.12
N LEU A 20 5.91 -14.86 4.33
CA LEU A 20 6.57 -15.42 5.50
C LEU A 20 8.05 -15.04 5.55
N SER A 21 8.76 -15.05 4.41
CA SER A 21 10.14 -14.60 4.33
C SER A 21 10.29 -13.11 4.60
N SER A 22 9.37 -12.28 4.09
CA SER A 22 9.34 -10.84 4.38
C SER A 22 9.07 -10.58 5.87
N CYS A 23 8.14 -11.32 6.47
CA CYS A 23 7.86 -11.25 7.91
C CYS A 23 9.01 -11.80 8.74
N ALA A 24 9.60 -12.93 8.34
CA ALA A 24 10.71 -13.57 9.05
C ALA A 24 12.02 -12.78 8.93
N SER A 25 12.34 -12.21 7.76
CA SER A 25 13.48 -11.32 7.60
C SER A 25 13.37 -10.09 8.49
N ARG A 26 12.15 -9.59 8.69
CA ARG A 26 11.88 -8.49 9.61
C ARG A 26 12.01 -8.87 11.08
N GLN A 27 11.79 -10.14 11.42
CA GLN A 27 11.95 -10.65 12.80
C GLN A 27 13.38 -11.11 13.09
N LEU A 28 14.13 -11.55 12.09
CA LEU A 28 15.51 -12.07 12.21
C LEU A 28 16.58 -11.01 11.97
N GLU A 29 16.34 -10.06 11.06
CA GLU A 29 17.10 -8.83 11.06
C GLU A 29 16.47 -7.96 12.15
N GLU A 30 17.29 -7.45 13.08
CA GLU A 30 16.91 -6.27 13.86
C GLU A 30 16.48 -5.23 12.84
N VAL A 31 15.17 -5.13 12.59
CA VAL A 31 14.60 -4.11 11.71
C VAL A 31 14.90 -2.81 12.39
N THR A 32 16.03 -2.23 12.01
CA THR A 32 16.48 -0.96 12.54
C THR A 32 15.54 0.10 11.99
N PHE A 33 14.42 0.30 12.68
CA PHE A 33 13.50 1.40 12.36
C PHE A 33 14.27 2.72 12.48
N ARG A 34 14.52 3.34 11.34
CA ARG A 34 15.31 4.58 11.26
C ARG A 34 14.40 5.78 11.45
N ARG A 35 14.07 6.02 12.73
CA ARG A 35 13.23 7.14 13.11
C ARG A 35 13.86 8.48 12.72
N ALA A 36 13.18 9.23 11.88
CA ALA A 36 13.59 10.54 11.39
C ALA A 36 12.39 11.50 11.27
N THR A 37 12.70 12.78 11.18
CA THR A 37 11.73 13.81 10.78
C THR A 37 11.75 13.90 9.26
N ILE A 38 10.60 13.72 8.64
CA ILE A 38 10.45 13.60 7.19
C ILE A 38 9.46 14.67 6.71
N PRO A 39 9.86 15.55 5.76
CA PRO A 39 8.90 16.41 5.07
C PRO A 39 7.87 15.57 4.31
N VAL A 40 6.59 15.90 4.44
CA VAL A 40 5.51 15.22 3.68
C VAL A 40 5.73 15.40 2.18
N THR A 41 6.22 16.56 1.76
CA THR A 41 6.56 16.87 0.37
C THR A 41 7.58 15.90 -0.24
N ASP A 42 8.51 15.37 0.57
CA ASP A 42 9.51 14.39 0.09
C ASP A 42 8.87 13.03 -0.22
N ILE A 43 7.92 12.61 0.61
CA ILE A 43 7.13 11.40 0.39
C ILE A 43 6.29 11.54 -0.88
N MET A 44 5.62 12.68 -1.03
CA MET A 44 4.77 12.99 -2.18
C MET A 44 5.57 13.09 -3.49
N ALA A 45 6.71 13.76 -3.46
CA ALA A 45 7.60 13.87 -4.62
C ALA A 45 8.16 12.50 -5.04
N TYR A 46 8.46 11.65 -4.06
CA TYR A 46 8.88 10.28 -4.32
C TYR A 46 7.78 9.48 -5.03
N ALA A 47 6.54 9.54 -4.53
CA ALA A 47 5.39 8.88 -5.13
C ALA A 47 5.22 9.24 -6.62
N GLY A 48 5.31 10.54 -6.95
CA GLY A 48 5.22 11.02 -8.33
C GLY A 48 6.35 10.51 -9.22
N LYS A 49 7.58 10.48 -8.72
CA LYS A 49 8.74 9.94 -9.46
C LYS A 49 8.61 8.44 -9.69
N TYR A 50 8.20 7.71 -8.67
CA TYR A 50 8.00 6.26 -8.75
C TYR A 50 6.91 5.93 -9.77
N PHE A 51 5.72 6.52 -9.63
CA PHE A 51 4.60 6.35 -10.55
C PHE A 51 5.01 6.64 -12.00
N LYS A 52 5.65 7.80 -12.26
CA LYS A 52 6.10 8.17 -13.60
C LYS A 52 7.08 7.17 -14.22
N ARG A 53 7.89 6.50 -13.38
CA ARG A 53 8.84 5.49 -13.84
C ARG A 53 8.13 4.21 -14.28
N ILE A 54 7.23 3.69 -13.43
CA ILE A 54 6.62 2.38 -13.69
C ILE A 54 5.42 2.45 -14.64
N SER A 55 4.68 3.57 -14.67
CA SER A 55 3.55 3.76 -15.59
C SER A 55 3.96 3.88 -17.07
N ARG A 56 5.24 4.05 -17.38
CA ARG A 56 5.73 4.06 -18.78
C ARG A 56 5.58 2.72 -19.50
N GLY A 57 5.50 1.62 -18.76
CA GLY A 57 5.40 0.27 -19.32
C GLY A 57 3.96 -0.26 -19.42
N VAL A 58 2.96 0.53 -19.00
CA VAL A 58 1.56 0.10 -19.08
C VAL A 58 0.93 0.53 -20.42
N ASP A 59 0.01 -0.26 -20.92
CA ASP A 59 -0.69 -0.10 -22.20
C ASP A 59 -2.07 0.58 -22.08
N TYR A 60 -2.35 1.17 -20.92
CA TYR A 60 -3.59 1.89 -20.62
C TYR A 60 -3.29 3.31 -20.07
N LYS A 61 -4.29 4.18 -20.13
CA LYS A 61 -4.14 5.59 -19.72
C LYS A 61 -4.43 5.74 -18.23
N ILE A 62 -3.38 5.99 -17.45
CA ILE A 62 -3.50 6.21 -16.01
C ILE A 62 -2.77 7.49 -15.60
N THR A 63 -3.37 8.23 -14.68
CA THR A 63 -2.78 9.44 -14.11
C THR A 63 -2.70 9.34 -12.59
N LEU A 64 -1.72 10.01 -12.00
CA LEU A 64 -1.62 10.20 -10.55
C LEU A 64 -1.63 11.71 -10.26
N THR A 65 -2.69 12.15 -9.61
CA THR A 65 -2.81 13.50 -9.05
C THR A 65 -2.24 13.52 -7.64
N ILE A 66 -1.37 14.50 -7.33
CA ILE A 66 -0.75 14.66 -6.01
C ILE A 66 -1.18 15.99 -5.41
N GLU A 67 -1.78 15.92 -4.21
CA GLU A 67 -2.15 17.09 -3.41
C GLU A 67 -1.18 17.18 -2.21
N PRO A 68 -0.10 17.98 -2.30
CA PRO A 68 0.92 18.07 -1.26
C PRO A 68 0.40 18.82 -0.03
N LEU A 69 1.06 18.55 1.11
CA LEU A 69 0.83 19.22 2.38
C LEU A 69 2.17 19.70 2.96
N GLU A 70 2.25 20.97 3.34
CA GLU A 70 3.40 21.53 4.07
C GLU A 70 3.36 21.11 5.54
N ALA A 71 3.89 19.93 5.81
CA ALA A 71 3.98 19.35 7.15
C ALA A 71 5.20 18.43 7.26
N LYS A 72 5.53 18.05 8.48
CA LYS A 72 6.58 17.07 8.78
C LYS A 72 6.00 15.94 9.63
N VAL A 73 6.46 14.72 9.38
CA VAL A 73 6.08 13.51 10.11
C VAL A 73 7.30 12.88 10.77
N ILE A 74 7.06 12.01 11.74
CA ILE A 74 8.09 11.18 12.37
C ILE A 74 7.88 9.75 11.90
N GLY A 75 8.90 9.17 11.26
CA GLY A 75 8.80 7.82 10.73
C GLY A 75 10.12 7.33 10.12
N ASP A 76 10.04 6.23 9.41
CA ASP A 76 11.13 5.70 8.57
C ASP A 76 10.82 5.96 7.11
N ILE A 77 11.64 6.80 6.46
CA ILE A 77 11.44 7.21 5.06
C ILE A 77 11.47 6.02 4.09
N ASN A 78 12.31 5.02 4.33
CA ASN A 78 12.43 3.87 3.45
C ASN A 78 11.19 2.98 3.54
N GLN A 79 10.67 2.78 4.75
CA GLN A 79 9.43 2.04 4.94
C GLN A 79 8.22 2.79 4.35
N LEU A 80 8.13 4.11 4.53
CA LEU A 80 7.05 4.90 3.94
C LEU A 80 7.11 4.92 2.40
N ARG A 81 8.30 5.00 1.82
CA ARG A 81 8.48 4.84 0.36
C ARG A 81 8.01 3.47 -0.11
N PHE A 82 8.41 2.42 0.58
CA PHE A 82 7.99 1.07 0.24
C PHE A 82 6.48 0.85 0.38
N LEU A 83 5.83 1.49 1.37
CA LEU A 83 4.37 1.49 1.48
C LEU A 83 3.72 2.12 0.24
N ILE A 84 4.20 3.29 -0.17
CA ILE A 84 3.70 3.98 -1.36
C ILE A 84 3.92 3.16 -2.64
N GLU A 85 5.07 2.52 -2.78
CA GLU A 85 5.35 1.60 -3.90
C GLU A 85 4.32 0.48 -3.96
N ASN A 86 4.05 -0.19 -2.83
CA ASN A 86 3.07 -1.28 -2.78
C ASN A 86 1.65 -0.81 -3.14
N LEU A 87 1.22 0.38 -2.72
CA LEU A 87 -0.08 0.92 -3.09
C LEU A 87 -0.17 1.23 -4.59
N ILE A 88 0.88 1.79 -5.16
CA ILE A 88 0.94 2.12 -6.59
C ILE A 88 1.01 0.84 -7.43
N ASP A 89 1.83 -0.15 -7.04
CA ASP A 89 2.00 -1.41 -7.76
C ASP A 89 0.67 -2.21 -7.78
N GLU A 90 -0.03 -2.26 -6.63
CA GLU A 90 -1.35 -2.89 -6.57
C GLU A 90 -2.35 -2.18 -7.48
N ALA A 91 -2.37 -0.85 -7.47
CA ALA A 91 -3.26 -0.10 -8.35
C ALA A 91 -2.93 -0.32 -9.83
N LEU A 92 -1.66 -0.38 -10.21
CA LEU A 92 -1.23 -0.62 -11.59
C LEU A 92 -1.44 -2.06 -12.06
N SER A 93 -1.55 -3.01 -11.16
CA SER A 93 -1.91 -4.39 -11.51
C SER A 93 -3.31 -4.52 -12.11
N PHE A 94 -4.12 -3.47 -11.98
CA PHE A 94 -5.46 -3.37 -12.53
C PHE A 94 -5.43 -2.61 -13.85
N HIS A 95 -5.43 -3.32 -14.96
CA HIS A 95 -5.25 -2.79 -16.34
C HIS A 95 -6.51 -2.04 -16.81
N GLN A 96 -6.72 -0.84 -16.29
CA GLN A 96 -7.86 0.02 -16.60
C GLN A 96 -7.46 1.49 -16.61
N ASP A 97 -7.99 2.24 -17.58
CA ASP A 97 -7.85 3.68 -17.67
C ASP A 97 -8.42 4.39 -16.43
N GLY A 98 -7.86 5.52 -16.08
CA GLY A 98 -8.42 6.43 -15.10
C GLY A 98 -7.42 7.13 -14.19
N GLU A 99 -7.87 7.52 -13.00
CA GLU A 99 -7.13 8.39 -12.11
C GLU A 99 -6.88 7.75 -10.74
N LEU A 100 -5.66 7.94 -10.28
CA LEU A 100 -5.23 7.77 -8.89
C LEU A 100 -5.03 9.15 -8.25
N VAL A 101 -5.35 9.29 -6.98
CA VAL A 101 -5.11 10.53 -6.21
C VAL A 101 -4.34 10.19 -4.94
N LEU A 102 -3.24 10.88 -4.71
CA LEU A 102 -2.51 10.83 -3.43
C LEU A 102 -2.59 12.20 -2.75
N LYS A 103 -3.21 12.24 -1.59
CA LYS A 103 -3.44 13.44 -0.80
C LYS A 103 -2.92 13.27 0.61
N ALA A 104 -2.43 14.35 1.22
CA ALA A 104 -2.14 14.39 2.65
C ALA A 104 -2.94 15.50 3.33
N ILE A 105 -3.45 15.20 4.53
CA ILE A 105 -4.20 16.16 5.35
C ILE A 105 -3.77 16.09 6.81
N MET A 106 -3.98 17.17 7.53
CA MET A 106 -3.79 17.19 8.99
C MET A 106 -4.92 16.40 9.67
N ASP A 107 -4.58 15.55 10.62
CA ASP A 107 -5.52 14.74 11.41
C ASP A 107 -5.08 14.75 12.89
N GLY A 108 -5.35 15.86 13.57
CA GLY A 108 -4.93 16.07 14.95
C GLY A 108 -3.40 16.02 15.10
N GLU A 109 -2.93 15.03 15.84
CA GLU A 109 -1.50 14.77 16.09
C GLU A 109 -0.83 13.91 15.00
N TYR A 110 -1.56 13.62 13.92
CA TYR A 110 -1.10 12.82 12.80
C TYR A 110 -1.22 13.58 11.50
N VAL A 111 -0.49 13.13 10.50
CA VAL A 111 -0.79 13.39 9.10
C VAL A 111 -1.44 12.15 8.52
N ARG A 112 -2.58 12.33 7.88
CA ARG A 112 -3.30 11.28 7.17
C ARG A 112 -2.97 11.38 5.69
N PHE A 113 -2.46 10.28 5.15
CA PHE A 113 -2.26 10.09 3.72
C PHE A 113 -3.45 9.30 3.15
N LEU A 114 -4.00 9.77 2.04
CA LEU A 114 -5.13 9.17 1.37
C LEU A 114 -4.70 8.82 -0.06
N PHE A 115 -4.76 7.53 -0.39
CA PHE A 115 -4.50 7.01 -1.72
C PHE A 115 -5.83 6.51 -2.31
N THR A 116 -6.36 7.23 -3.30
CA THR A 116 -7.66 6.96 -3.90
C THR A 116 -7.50 6.37 -5.29
N ASP A 117 -8.10 5.22 -5.53
CA ASP A 117 -8.28 4.63 -6.86
C ASP A 117 -9.72 4.86 -7.30
N ARG A 118 -9.92 5.76 -8.27
CA ARG A 118 -11.25 6.13 -8.77
C ARG A 118 -11.81 5.16 -9.81
N ARG A 119 -11.04 4.19 -10.23
CA ARG A 119 -11.40 3.25 -11.31
C ARG A 119 -12.22 2.07 -10.81
N ARG A 120 -12.08 1.73 -9.53
CA ARG A 120 -12.61 0.50 -8.94
C ARG A 120 -13.51 0.82 -7.76
N GLU A 121 -14.75 0.36 -7.83
CA GLU A 121 -15.63 0.34 -6.67
C GLU A 121 -15.46 -0.98 -5.93
N LYS A 122 -15.44 -0.91 -4.62
CA LYS A 122 -15.40 -2.08 -3.72
C LYS A 122 -16.51 -1.96 -2.68
N GLN A 123 -17.12 -3.09 -2.36
CA GLN A 123 -18.09 -3.16 -1.29
C GLN A 123 -17.41 -2.94 0.07
N VAL A 124 -18.17 -2.41 1.05
CA VAL A 124 -17.64 -2.10 2.40
C VAL A 124 -17.03 -3.36 3.04
N GLU A 125 -17.64 -4.51 2.84
CA GLU A 125 -17.19 -5.80 3.34
C GLU A 125 -15.82 -6.19 2.75
N GLU A 126 -15.59 -5.93 1.46
CA GLU A 126 -14.30 -6.15 0.81
C GLU A 126 -13.25 -5.19 1.36
N LEU A 127 -13.60 -3.91 1.55
CA LEU A 127 -12.70 -2.90 2.10
C LEU A 127 -12.26 -3.24 3.51
N ASN A 128 -13.18 -3.70 4.36
CA ASN A 128 -12.89 -4.13 5.72
C ASN A 128 -11.93 -5.33 5.79
N GLN A 129 -11.86 -6.12 4.73
CA GLN A 129 -11.01 -7.30 4.64
C GLN A 129 -9.69 -7.08 3.91
N LEU A 130 -9.45 -5.89 3.31
CA LEU A 130 -8.24 -5.64 2.51
C LEU A 130 -6.94 -5.95 3.24
N PHE A 131 -6.88 -5.65 4.52
CA PHE A 131 -5.67 -5.78 5.35
C PHE A 131 -5.62 -7.09 6.15
N TYR A 132 -6.46 -8.07 5.79
CA TYR A 132 -6.45 -9.39 6.40
C TYR A 132 -6.11 -10.47 5.36
N PRO A 133 -5.36 -11.51 5.74
CA PRO A 133 -5.10 -12.63 4.85
C PRO A 133 -6.41 -13.25 4.38
N ASN A 134 -6.62 -13.31 3.07
CA ASN A 134 -7.79 -13.94 2.47
C ASN A 134 -7.33 -14.81 1.29
N LEU A 135 -7.40 -16.12 1.48
CA LEU A 135 -6.99 -17.12 0.51
C LEU A 135 -7.72 -16.98 -0.84
N ALA A 136 -9.02 -16.70 -0.81
CA ALA A 136 -9.82 -16.55 -2.04
C ALA A 136 -9.37 -15.35 -2.90
N ARG A 137 -8.92 -14.26 -2.27
CA ARG A 137 -8.35 -13.11 -3.00
C ARG A 137 -6.95 -13.38 -3.51
N MET A 138 -6.19 -14.18 -2.76
CA MET A 138 -4.82 -14.53 -3.12
C MET A 138 -4.74 -15.48 -4.31
N THR A 139 -5.81 -16.19 -4.63
CA THR A 139 -5.88 -17.19 -5.71
C THR A 139 -6.74 -16.79 -6.90
N SER A 140 -7.48 -15.68 -6.85
CA SER A 140 -8.46 -15.29 -7.89
C SER A 140 -7.88 -14.51 -9.08
N GLY A 141 -6.58 -14.44 -9.24
CA GLY A 141 -5.95 -13.83 -10.41
C GLY A 141 -6.00 -14.78 -11.62
N GLU A 142 -6.34 -14.28 -12.82
CA GLU A 142 -6.39 -15.04 -14.07
C GLU A 142 -5.07 -15.76 -14.47
N LYS A 143 -3.99 -15.55 -13.73
CA LYS A 143 -2.66 -16.13 -13.95
C LYS A 143 -1.98 -16.64 -12.68
N GLY A 144 -2.72 -17.02 -11.64
CA GLY A 144 -2.11 -17.50 -10.39
C GLY A 144 -1.25 -16.46 -9.65
N GLU A 145 -1.39 -15.19 -9.97
CA GLU A 145 -0.70 -14.11 -9.26
C GLU A 145 -1.37 -13.86 -7.92
N LEU A 146 -0.55 -13.87 -6.88
CA LEU A 146 -0.96 -13.53 -5.53
C LEU A 146 -1.26 -12.04 -5.44
N ARG A 147 -2.53 -11.70 -5.55
CA ARG A 147 -3.00 -10.32 -5.37
C ARG A 147 -3.35 -10.04 -3.92
N GLY A 148 -3.08 -8.81 -3.47
CA GLY A 148 -3.47 -8.32 -2.14
C GLY A 148 -2.43 -8.54 -1.05
N THR A 149 -1.23 -9.03 -1.39
CA THR A 149 -0.09 -9.10 -0.45
C THR A 149 0.45 -7.72 -0.13
N GLU A 150 0.33 -6.79 -1.07
CA GLU A 150 0.74 -5.39 -0.94
C GLU A 150 0.06 -4.71 0.25
N TYR A 151 -1.24 -4.95 0.45
CA TYR A 151 -1.98 -4.40 1.58
C TYR A 151 -1.52 -4.96 2.92
N LEU A 152 -1.12 -6.24 2.97
CA LEU A 152 -0.55 -6.85 4.18
C LEU A 152 0.81 -6.25 4.54
N ILE A 153 1.64 -5.98 3.54
CA ILE A 153 2.92 -5.28 3.69
C ILE A 153 2.68 -3.86 4.21
N CYS A 154 1.74 -3.12 3.62
CA CYS A 154 1.36 -1.79 4.08
C CYS A 154 0.91 -1.78 5.55
N LYS A 155 0.09 -2.76 5.94
CA LYS A 155 -0.35 -2.91 7.34
C LYS A 155 0.82 -3.15 8.29
N GLN A 156 1.79 -3.98 7.91
CA GLN A 156 2.96 -4.24 8.74
C GLN A 156 3.81 -2.98 8.90
N ILE A 157 4.02 -2.22 7.83
CA ILE A 157 4.76 -0.95 7.88
C ILE A 157 4.10 0.03 8.86
N ILE A 158 2.78 0.17 8.82
CA ILE A 158 2.07 1.07 9.74
C ILE A 158 2.10 0.56 11.18
N ARG A 159 2.09 -0.75 11.41
CA ARG A 159 2.31 -1.32 12.75
C ARG A 159 3.71 -0.99 13.29
N ASP A 160 4.73 -1.06 12.45
CA ASP A 160 6.10 -0.69 12.82
C ASP A 160 6.17 0.82 13.18
N HIS A 161 5.48 1.68 12.44
CA HIS A 161 5.38 3.10 12.76
C HIS A 161 4.61 3.34 14.06
N ASP A 162 3.53 2.59 14.31
CA ASP A 162 2.81 2.66 15.58
C ASP A 162 3.69 2.28 16.77
N GLU A 163 4.58 1.33 16.59
CA GLU A 163 5.46 0.84 17.64
C GLU A 163 6.69 1.74 17.85
N PHE A 164 7.33 2.19 16.76
CA PHE A 164 8.68 2.76 16.83
C PHE A 164 8.76 4.27 16.52
N ALA A 165 7.72 4.89 15.95
CA ALA A 165 7.75 6.32 15.65
C ALA A 165 7.63 7.23 16.89
N GLY A 166 7.36 6.66 18.06
CA GLY A 166 7.31 7.37 19.33
C GLY A 166 5.93 7.89 19.72
N ARG A 167 4.89 7.57 18.97
CA ARG A 167 3.49 7.86 19.31
C ARG A 167 2.60 6.73 18.82
N ARG A 168 1.80 6.16 19.71
CA ARG A 168 0.79 5.15 19.39
C ARG A 168 -0.45 5.78 18.76
N GLY A 169 -1.12 5.06 17.87
CA GLY A 169 -2.35 5.47 17.18
C GLY A 169 -2.20 5.56 15.66
N CYS A 170 -1.07 5.10 15.09
CA CYS A 170 -0.96 4.91 13.64
C CYS A 170 -1.92 3.83 13.19
N ARG A 171 -2.60 4.05 12.08
CA ARG A 171 -3.58 3.11 11.53
C ARG A 171 -3.58 3.15 10.01
N ILE A 172 -4.02 2.06 9.41
CA ILE A 172 -4.31 1.94 7.98
C ILE A 172 -5.67 1.29 7.81
N ASN A 173 -6.51 1.87 6.97
CA ASN A 173 -7.83 1.37 6.62
C ASN A 173 -8.20 1.75 5.20
N ALA A 174 -9.35 1.25 4.73
CA ALA A 174 -9.91 1.60 3.44
C ALA A 174 -11.39 1.95 3.59
N GLU A 175 -11.86 2.87 2.74
CA GLU A 175 -13.24 3.35 2.73
C GLU A 175 -13.69 3.66 1.30
N PRO A 176 -15.01 3.65 1.01
CA PRO A 176 -15.52 4.13 -0.26
C PRO A 176 -15.14 5.60 -0.47
N ALA A 177 -14.70 5.95 -1.68
CA ALA A 177 -14.34 7.33 -2.00
C ALA A 177 -15.56 8.15 -2.42
N GLN A 178 -15.63 9.41 -1.98
CA GLN A 178 -16.61 10.35 -2.52
C GLN A 178 -16.34 10.59 -4.01
N GLY A 179 -17.37 10.39 -4.83
CA GLY A 179 -17.26 10.54 -6.29
C GLY A 179 -16.80 9.29 -7.04
N GLY A 180 -16.85 8.12 -6.39
CA GLY A 180 -16.52 6.82 -6.98
C GLY A 180 -15.14 6.30 -6.61
N GLY A 181 -15.00 4.99 -6.66
CA GLY A 181 -13.79 4.28 -6.28
C GLY A 181 -13.66 4.04 -4.77
N PHE A 182 -12.45 3.79 -4.31
CA PHE A 182 -12.14 3.61 -2.89
C PHE A 182 -10.83 4.31 -2.50
N THR A 183 -10.70 4.61 -1.22
CA THR A 183 -9.51 5.23 -0.64
C THR A 183 -8.89 4.31 0.39
N VAL A 184 -7.61 4.04 0.25
CA VAL A 184 -6.76 3.52 1.33
C VAL A 184 -6.16 4.72 2.04
N TYR A 185 -6.30 4.79 3.35
CA TYR A 185 -5.66 5.84 4.13
C TYR A 185 -4.82 5.29 5.27
N PHE A 186 -3.75 5.97 5.58
CA PHE A 186 -2.88 5.65 6.72
C PHE A 186 -2.44 6.93 7.44
N THR A 187 -2.12 6.78 8.72
CA THR A 187 -1.70 7.90 9.57
C THR A 187 -0.28 7.69 10.06
N VAL A 188 0.49 8.78 10.09
CA VAL A 188 1.86 8.84 10.61
C VAL A 188 1.94 10.01 11.60
N PRO A 189 2.67 9.89 12.74
CA PRO A 189 2.75 10.96 13.72
C PRO A 189 3.28 12.25 13.11
N LYS A 190 2.59 13.34 13.38
CA LYS A 190 3.08 14.70 13.08
C LYS A 190 4.26 15.02 14.00
N ARG A 191 5.23 15.74 13.46
CA ARG A 191 6.26 16.39 14.27
C ARG A 191 5.74 17.65 14.93
#